data_203c48da29e378946cd5127d40758e13
#
_entry.id   203c48da29e378946cd5127d40758e13
#
_cell.length_a   1.000
_cell.length_b   1.000
_cell.length_c   1.000
_cell.angle_alpha   90.00
_cell.angle_beta   90.00
_cell.angle_gamma   90.00
#
_symmetry.space_group_name_H-M   'P 1'
#
loop_
_entity.id
_entity.type
_entity.pdbx_description
1 polymer ?
#
loop_
_entity_poly.entity_id
_entity_poly.type
_entity_poly.pdbx_seq_one_letter_code
_entity_poly.pdbx_strand_id
1 'polypeptide(L)'
;MVFAFHPSGLIPFPFGFLATPPIRMLSFFFCFFSLSNYICVAERKRSTAQARAKADTNFKASIMHSPKIHTFNPKNQASDFDVYILCKGLNSGKPLEKPCPNCFVIACKNSDDMDFYKTLSFGLWKAKHFHQFLTGSVIPFIRISDFKSTIKAQAEAVSKDKYAFVQDVHKVKLIERKEKQMYETLALLADVKRAMMHRYFKR
;
A
#
# COMPACT_ATOMS: atom_id res chain seq x y z
N MET A 1 -8.72 -36.45 -66.73
CA MET A 1 -8.21 -37.77 -66.33
C MET A 1 -8.66 -38.06 -64.91
N VAL A 2 -9.61 -38.99 -64.81
CA VAL A 2 -10.27 -39.46 -63.62
C VAL A 2 -9.34 -40.42 -62.87
N PHE A 3 -9.25 -40.36 -61.59
CA PHE A 3 -9.12 -41.54 -60.75
C PHE A 3 -9.63 -41.26 -59.33
N ALA A 4 -10.81 -41.84 -59.06
CA ALA A 4 -11.34 -42.07 -57.75
C ALA A 4 -10.69 -43.35 -57.15
N PHE A 5 -10.49 -43.41 -55.87
CA PHE A 5 -10.45 -44.63 -55.10
C PHE A 5 -10.85 -44.43 -53.62
N HIS A 6 -12.00 -44.89 -53.26
CA HIS A 6 -12.40 -45.43 -51.93
C HIS A 6 -12.05 -46.92 -51.97
N PRO A 7 -12.05 -47.72 -50.84
CA PRO A 7 -12.68 -47.57 -49.55
C PRO A 7 -11.99 -48.26 -48.33
N SER A 8 -12.59 -48.07 -47.15
CA SER A 8 -12.84 -49.04 -46.08
C SER A 8 -11.67 -49.58 -45.22
N GLY A 9 -11.80 -49.30 -43.95
CA GLY A 9 -11.11 -49.96 -42.84
C GLY A 9 -11.77 -49.65 -41.50
N LEU A 10 -12.92 -50.23 -41.23
CA LEU A 10 -13.58 -50.27 -39.93
C LEU A 10 -12.77 -51.19 -39.01
N ILE A 11 -12.25 -50.62 -37.91
CA ILE A 11 -11.75 -51.40 -36.78
C ILE A 11 -12.77 -51.28 -35.65
N PRO A 12 -13.32 -52.38 -35.13
CA PRO A 12 -14.27 -52.35 -34.02
C PRO A 12 -13.53 -52.14 -32.70
N PHE A 13 -13.92 -51.10 -31.96
CA PHE A 13 -13.55 -50.95 -30.57
C PHE A 13 -14.37 -51.88 -29.69
N PRO A 14 -13.77 -52.64 -28.77
CA PRO A 14 -14.53 -53.44 -27.81
C PRO A 14 -15.13 -52.52 -26.74
N PHE A 15 -16.40 -52.68 -26.51
CA PHE A 15 -17.15 -52.13 -25.39
C PHE A 15 -16.53 -52.63 -24.08
N GLY A 16 -15.76 -51.79 -23.42
CA GLY A 16 -15.29 -51.96 -22.06
C GLY A 16 -16.19 -51.22 -21.08
N PHE A 17 -16.83 -51.96 -20.21
CA PHE A 17 -17.65 -51.52 -19.08
C PHE A 17 -17.07 -50.32 -18.35
N LEU A 18 -17.68 -49.17 -18.45
CA LEU A 18 -17.46 -48.04 -17.56
C LEU A 18 -18.25 -48.32 -16.25
N ALA A 19 -17.55 -48.90 -15.31
CA ALA A 19 -18.03 -48.96 -13.93
C ALA A 19 -17.97 -47.52 -13.36
N THR A 20 -19.11 -46.87 -13.23
CA THR A 20 -19.27 -45.62 -12.51
C THR A 20 -18.93 -45.85 -11.04
N PRO A 21 -18.00 -45.11 -10.44
CA PRO A 21 -17.75 -45.23 -9.01
C PRO A 21 -19.00 -44.75 -8.23
N PRO A 22 -19.34 -45.40 -7.11
CA PRO A 22 -20.54 -45.09 -6.34
C PRO A 22 -20.44 -43.67 -5.80
N ILE A 23 -21.48 -42.87 -6.03
CA ILE A 23 -21.66 -41.46 -5.67
C ILE A 23 -21.35 -41.14 -4.17
N ARG A 24 -21.30 -42.16 -3.32
CA ARG A 24 -20.95 -42.01 -1.89
C ARG A 24 -19.48 -41.73 -1.60
N MET A 25 -18.54 -41.99 -2.51
CA MET A 25 -17.13 -41.69 -2.27
C MET A 25 -16.74 -40.24 -2.60
N LEU A 26 -17.46 -39.57 -3.48
CA LEU A 26 -17.20 -38.16 -3.79
C LEU A 26 -17.56 -37.19 -2.65
N SER A 27 -18.55 -37.55 -1.81
CA SER A 27 -18.94 -36.66 -0.70
C SER A 27 -17.92 -36.64 0.42
N PHE A 28 -17.16 -37.73 0.63
CA PHE A 28 -16.08 -37.75 1.65
C PHE A 28 -14.85 -36.96 1.22
N PHE A 29 -14.51 -36.97 -0.08
CA PHE A 29 -13.37 -36.22 -0.58
C PHE A 29 -13.63 -34.69 -0.58
N PHE A 30 -14.87 -34.29 -0.90
CA PHE A 30 -15.25 -32.85 -0.85
C PHE A 30 -15.32 -32.32 0.58
N CYS A 31 -15.76 -33.14 1.54
CA CYS A 31 -15.81 -32.77 2.95
C CYS A 31 -14.40 -32.63 3.55
N PHE A 32 -13.48 -33.54 3.18
CA PHE A 32 -12.10 -33.51 3.67
C PHE A 32 -11.32 -32.30 3.11
N PHE A 33 -11.54 -31.93 1.83
CA PHE A 33 -10.91 -30.76 1.21
C PHE A 33 -11.46 -29.44 1.76
N SER A 34 -12.77 -29.40 2.09
CA SER A 34 -13.40 -28.25 2.73
C SER A 34 -12.93 -28.08 4.18
N LEU A 35 -12.78 -29.16 4.96
CA LEU A 35 -12.25 -29.09 6.32
C LEU A 35 -10.77 -28.66 6.36
N SER A 36 -9.95 -29.16 5.44
CA SER A 36 -8.52 -28.80 5.35
C SER A 36 -8.34 -27.31 5.04
N ASN A 37 -9.14 -26.75 4.14
CA ASN A 37 -9.13 -25.32 3.86
C ASN A 37 -9.64 -24.47 5.04
N TYR A 38 -10.66 -24.97 5.77
CA TYR A 38 -11.18 -24.28 6.94
C TYR A 38 -10.17 -24.25 8.10
N ILE A 39 -9.46 -25.36 8.32
CA ILE A 39 -8.39 -25.45 9.33
C ILE A 39 -7.23 -24.54 8.96
N CYS A 40 -6.77 -24.53 7.71
CA CYS A 40 -5.69 -23.66 7.23
C CYS A 40 -6.04 -22.17 7.35
N VAL A 41 -7.29 -21.78 7.10
CA VAL A 41 -7.76 -20.39 7.29
C VAL A 41 -7.87 -20.03 8.76
N ALA A 42 -8.29 -20.98 9.62
CA ALA A 42 -8.39 -20.76 11.06
C ALA A 42 -7.00 -20.65 11.72
N GLU A 43 -6.04 -21.46 11.29
CA GLU A 43 -4.65 -21.37 11.77
C GLU A 43 -3.97 -20.09 11.30
N ARG A 44 -4.21 -19.65 10.06
CA ARG A 44 -3.70 -18.38 9.55
C ARG A 44 -4.27 -17.19 10.35
N LYS A 45 -5.57 -17.23 10.73
CA LYS A 45 -6.18 -16.22 11.61
C LYS A 45 -5.63 -16.24 13.03
N ARG A 46 -5.32 -17.44 13.59
CA ARG A 46 -4.71 -17.58 14.93
C ARG A 46 -3.27 -17.08 14.94
N SER A 47 -2.47 -17.42 13.92
CA SER A 47 -1.08 -16.96 13.79
C SER A 47 -0.99 -15.43 13.64
N THR A 48 -1.91 -14.82 12.88
CA THR A 48 -1.97 -13.36 12.78
C THR A 48 -2.44 -12.68 14.06
N ALA A 49 -3.36 -13.29 14.82
CA ALA A 49 -3.79 -12.79 16.13
C ALA A 49 -2.68 -12.89 17.17
N GLN A 50 -1.91 -13.99 17.19
CA GLN A 50 -0.77 -14.16 18.10
C GLN A 50 0.41 -13.24 17.72
N ALA A 51 0.66 -13.01 16.44
CA ALA A 51 1.64 -12.03 15.98
C ALA A 51 1.23 -10.60 16.35
N ARG A 52 -0.08 -10.27 16.27
CA ARG A 52 -0.64 -9.01 16.78
C ARG A 52 -0.41 -8.86 18.29
N ALA A 53 -0.80 -9.86 19.08
CA ALA A 53 -0.66 -9.82 20.53
C ALA A 53 0.80 -9.69 20.99
N LYS A 54 1.77 -10.33 20.29
CA LYS A 54 3.20 -10.16 20.57
C LYS A 54 3.74 -8.79 20.15
N ALA A 55 3.25 -8.23 19.04
CA ALA A 55 3.59 -6.87 18.60
C ALA A 55 3.06 -5.83 19.59
N ASP A 56 1.82 -6.01 20.09
CA ASP A 56 1.18 -5.13 21.06
C ASP A 56 1.86 -5.15 22.43
N THR A 57 2.38 -6.30 22.88
CA THR A 57 3.08 -6.41 24.20
C THR A 57 4.47 -5.77 24.17
N ASN A 58 5.23 -5.91 23.09
CA ASN A 58 6.52 -5.24 22.96
C ASN A 58 6.39 -3.72 22.73
N PHE A 59 5.24 -3.27 22.22
CA PHE A 59 5.03 -1.87 21.87
C PHE A 59 4.48 -1.02 23.03
N LYS A 60 3.78 -1.61 23.99
CA LYS A 60 3.26 -0.90 25.19
C LYS A 60 4.33 -0.28 26.09
N ALA A 61 5.60 -0.67 25.89
CA ALA A 61 6.72 -0.20 26.71
C ALA A 61 7.47 1.02 26.13
N SER A 62 7.22 1.43 24.88
CA SER A 62 7.83 2.64 24.33
C SER A 62 6.94 3.84 24.65
N ILE A 63 7.26 4.56 25.71
CA ILE A 63 6.66 5.86 26.03
C ILE A 63 6.96 6.76 24.85
N MET A 64 5.94 7.04 24.02
CA MET A 64 6.07 7.98 22.89
C MET A 64 6.38 9.36 23.47
N HIS A 65 7.61 9.77 23.32
CA HIS A 65 8.02 11.12 23.70
C HIS A 65 7.35 12.11 22.77
N SER A 66 6.73 13.14 23.34
CA SER A 66 6.20 14.26 22.57
C SER A 66 7.35 14.89 21.79
N PRO A 67 7.33 14.86 20.44
CA PRO A 67 8.45 15.36 19.65
C PRO A 67 8.53 16.88 19.73
N LYS A 68 9.74 17.42 19.63
CA LYS A 68 9.92 18.86 19.46
C LYS A 68 9.66 19.21 17.99
N ILE A 69 8.71 20.10 17.73
CA ILE A 69 8.38 20.56 16.38
C ILE A 69 8.76 22.03 16.26
N HIS A 70 9.56 22.34 15.25
CA HIS A 70 9.99 23.71 14.95
C HIS A 70 10.07 23.96 13.44
N THR A 71 10.21 25.21 13.05
CA THR A 71 10.45 25.59 11.64
C THR A 71 11.90 25.32 11.31
N PHE A 72 12.16 24.81 10.10
CA PHE A 72 13.52 24.57 9.63
C PHE A 72 14.33 25.87 9.60
N ASN A 73 15.53 25.81 10.16
CA ASN A 73 16.50 26.87 10.07
C ASN A 73 17.85 26.27 9.66
N PRO A 74 18.44 26.69 8.53
CA PRO A 74 19.70 26.13 8.04
C PRO A 74 20.90 26.32 8.99
N LYS A 75 20.77 27.22 9.98
CA LYS A 75 21.80 27.42 11.00
C LYS A 75 21.75 26.38 12.13
N ASN A 76 20.64 25.67 12.25
CA ASN A 76 20.52 24.63 13.28
C ASN A 76 21.15 23.32 12.78
N GLN A 77 21.86 22.66 13.70
CA GLN A 77 22.43 21.35 13.43
C GLN A 77 21.32 20.35 13.21
N ALA A 78 21.35 19.67 12.05
CA ALA A 78 20.38 18.59 11.75
C ALA A 78 20.72 17.36 12.58
N SER A 79 19.69 16.69 13.10
CA SER A 79 19.81 15.37 13.73
C SER A 79 19.52 14.28 12.71
N ASP A 80 20.12 13.09 12.87
CA ASP A 80 19.89 11.93 12.01
C ASP A 80 18.43 11.43 12.09
N PHE A 81 17.70 11.80 13.14
CA PHE A 81 16.32 11.38 13.37
C PHE A 81 15.29 12.49 13.10
N ASP A 82 15.65 13.50 12.34
CA ASP A 82 14.75 14.59 11.99
C ASP A 82 13.82 14.21 10.83
N VAL A 83 12.52 14.50 10.99
CA VAL A 83 11.52 14.36 9.92
C VAL A 83 11.15 15.73 9.38
N TYR A 84 11.31 15.91 8.07
CA TYR A 84 11.01 17.17 7.39
C TYR A 84 9.62 17.12 6.77
N ILE A 85 8.80 18.12 7.02
CA ILE A 85 7.40 18.20 6.55
C ILE A 85 7.17 19.51 5.83
N LEU A 86 6.70 19.46 4.60
CA LEU A 86 6.41 20.65 3.80
C LEU A 86 5.30 21.48 4.46
N CYS A 87 5.53 22.81 4.66
CA CYS A 87 4.57 23.67 5.31
C CYS A 87 3.82 24.64 4.36
N LYS A 88 4.26 24.79 3.11
CA LYS A 88 3.67 25.71 2.11
C LYS A 88 3.22 24.96 0.85
N GLY A 89 2.19 25.49 0.21
CA GLY A 89 1.59 24.96 -1.02
C GLY A 89 0.46 23.96 -0.75
N LEU A 90 -0.20 23.52 -1.81
CA LEU A 90 -1.30 22.54 -1.76
C LEU A 90 -0.85 21.16 -1.24
N ASN A 91 0.43 20.87 -1.31
CA ASN A 91 1.03 19.63 -0.77
C ASN A 91 1.54 19.77 0.67
N SER A 92 1.12 20.82 1.38
CA SER A 92 1.48 21.00 2.79
C SER A 92 1.12 19.78 3.62
N GLY A 93 2.00 19.41 4.55
CA GLY A 93 1.90 18.17 5.33
C GLY A 93 2.66 16.99 4.71
N LYS A 94 3.17 17.09 3.48
CA LYS A 94 3.94 16.03 2.83
C LYS A 94 5.30 15.83 3.53
N PRO A 95 5.64 14.59 3.93
CA PRO A 95 6.98 14.29 4.42
C PRO A 95 8.00 14.38 3.27
N LEU A 96 9.15 14.97 3.58
CA LEU A 96 10.25 15.17 2.65
C LEU A 96 11.45 14.32 3.05
N GLU A 97 12.26 13.92 2.07
CA GLU A 97 13.51 13.20 2.31
C GLU A 97 14.68 14.15 2.64
N LYS A 98 14.59 15.38 2.10
CA LYS A 98 15.61 16.42 2.30
C LYS A 98 14.98 17.69 2.86
N PRO A 99 15.70 18.44 3.70
CA PRO A 99 15.20 19.71 4.23
C PRO A 99 14.99 20.73 3.11
N CYS A 100 14.01 21.62 3.31
CA CYS A 100 13.79 22.77 2.46
C CYS A 100 13.47 24.02 3.32
N PRO A 101 13.64 25.24 2.80
CA PRO A 101 13.37 26.48 3.57
C PRO A 101 11.91 26.59 4.06
N ASN A 102 10.98 25.91 3.40
CA ASN A 102 9.55 25.94 3.71
C ASN A 102 9.11 24.60 4.33
N CYS A 103 9.78 24.13 5.37
CA CYS A 103 9.38 22.92 6.07
C CYS A 103 9.41 23.09 7.59
N PHE A 104 8.62 22.23 8.26
CA PHE A 104 8.72 21.96 9.68
C PHE A 104 9.67 20.80 9.91
N VAL A 105 10.29 20.80 11.07
CA VAL A 105 11.14 19.71 11.54
C VAL A 105 10.49 19.09 12.76
N ILE A 106 10.30 17.79 12.72
CA ILE A 106 9.91 16.99 13.88
C ILE A 106 11.18 16.33 14.39
N ALA A 107 11.75 16.84 15.48
CA ALA A 107 12.94 16.28 16.08
C ALA A 107 12.57 15.08 16.95
N CYS A 108 12.96 13.90 16.48
CA CYS A 108 12.75 12.63 17.17
C CYS A 108 13.99 12.25 17.96
N LYS A 109 13.84 11.37 18.98
CA LYS A 109 14.96 10.88 19.77
C LYS A 109 15.51 9.55 19.24
N ASN A 110 14.65 8.75 18.63
CA ASN A 110 14.93 7.39 18.19
C ASN A 110 14.49 7.20 16.74
N SER A 111 15.07 6.19 16.09
CA SER A 111 14.65 5.76 14.75
C SER A 111 13.18 5.33 14.69
N ASP A 112 12.68 4.64 15.71
CA ASP A 112 11.29 4.14 15.77
C ASP A 112 10.28 5.28 15.83
N ASP A 113 10.61 6.34 16.57
CA ASP A 113 9.79 7.57 16.62
C ASP A 113 9.83 8.29 15.27
N MET A 114 11.01 8.39 14.64
CA MET A 114 11.16 8.97 13.30
C MET A 114 10.28 8.25 12.27
N ASP A 115 10.35 6.92 12.20
CA ASP A 115 9.56 6.12 11.27
C ASP A 115 8.07 6.24 11.55
N PHE A 116 7.68 6.30 12.81
CA PHE A 116 6.29 6.52 13.20
C PHE A 116 5.78 7.90 12.75
N TYR A 117 6.48 8.99 13.07
CA TYR A 117 6.04 10.33 12.70
C TYR A 117 6.11 10.58 11.20
N LYS A 118 7.06 9.97 10.48
CA LYS A 118 7.12 9.98 9.02
C LYS A 118 5.90 9.28 8.40
N THR A 119 5.53 8.11 8.95
CA THR A 119 4.37 7.34 8.51
C THR A 119 3.06 8.04 8.84
N LEU A 120 2.94 8.61 10.04
CA LEU A 120 1.78 9.39 10.47
C LEU A 120 1.56 10.63 9.57
N SER A 121 2.62 11.39 9.34
CA SER A 121 2.55 12.57 8.47
C SER A 121 2.18 12.21 7.04
N PHE A 122 2.70 11.09 6.51
CA PHE A 122 2.32 10.57 5.20
C PHE A 122 0.83 10.21 5.13
N GLY A 123 0.31 9.50 6.13
CA GLY A 123 -1.11 9.14 6.19
C GLY A 123 -2.02 10.38 6.26
N LEU A 124 -1.70 11.34 7.12
CA LEU A 124 -2.46 12.59 7.25
C LEU A 124 -2.42 13.43 5.96
N TRP A 125 -1.27 13.49 5.28
CA TRP A 125 -1.16 14.17 4.00
C TRP A 125 -2.01 13.50 2.92
N LYS A 126 -1.97 12.17 2.81
CA LYS A 126 -2.80 11.41 1.86
C LYS A 126 -4.29 11.52 2.13
N ALA A 127 -4.69 11.54 3.39
CA ALA A 127 -6.07 11.81 3.80
C ALA A 127 -6.50 13.26 3.60
N LYS A 128 -5.61 14.14 3.10
CA LYS A 128 -5.85 15.59 2.98
C LYS A 128 -6.27 16.26 4.29
N HIS A 129 -5.89 15.65 5.42
CA HIS A 129 -6.31 16.12 6.75
C HIS A 129 -5.83 17.55 7.05
N PHE A 130 -4.68 17.96 6.50
CA PHE A 130 -4.14 19.29 6.66
C PHE A 130 -4.84 20.36 5.83
N HIS A 131 -5.69 19.98 4.84
CA HIS A 131 -6.33 20.95 3.94
C HIS A 131 -7.29 21.90 4.69
N GLN A 132 -7.92 21.45 5.76
CA GLN A 132 -8.81 22.27 6.59
C GLN A 132 -8.09 23.39 7.36
N PHE A 133 -6.76 23.28 7.53
CA PHE A 133 -5.93 24.25 8.24
C PHE A 133 -5.12 25.15 7.30
N LEU A 134 -5.30 24.99 5.98
CA LEU A 134 -4.60 25.82 5.00
C LEU A 134 -5.13 27.25 5.06
N THR A 135 -4.21 28.20 5.23
CA THR A 135 -4.47 29.64 5.23
C THR A 135 -3.65 30.32 4.13
N GLY A 136 -4.14 31.43 3.59
CA GLY A 136 -3.50 32.16 2.51
C GLY A 136 -4.12 31.91 1.14
N SER A 137 -4.42 33.00 0.41
CA SER A 137 -5.13 32.93 -0.89
C SER A 137 -4.23 32.65 -2.08
N VAL A 138 -2.97 33.07 -2.05
CA VAL A 138 -2.02 32.91 -3.16
C VAL A 138 -1.16 31.66 -2.98
N ILE A 139 -0.53 31.54 -1.82
CA ILE A 139 0.25 30.36 -1.46
C ILE A 139 -0.30 29.86 -0.12
N PRO A 140 -1.10 28.79 -0.13
CA PRO A 140 -1.62 28.25 1.12
C PRO A 140 -0.48 27.71 1.99
N PHE A 141 -0.61 27.86 3.30
CA PHE A 141 0.35 27.35 4.27
C PHE A 141 -0.35 26.87 5.54
N ILE A 142 0.32 26.00 6.29
CA ILE A 142 -0.12 25.54 7.61
C ILE A 142 0.59 26.36 8.68
N ARG A 143 -0.14 26.82 9.68
CA ARG A 143 0.47 27.44 10.88
C ARG A 143 1.11 26.35 11.74
N ILE A 144 2.25 26.66 12.35
CA ILE A 144 2.96 25.70 13.19
C ILE A 144 2.15 25.26 14.43
N SER A 145 1.28 26.13 14.96
CA SER A 145 0.36 25.81 16.05
C SER A 145 -0.60 24.69 15.66
N ASP A 146 -1.25 24.85 14.47
CA ASP A 146 -2.25 23.93 13.97
C ASP A 146 -1.61 22.59 13.59
N PHE A 147 -0.40 22.65 13.02
CA PHE A 147 0.39 21.45 12.74
C PHE A 147 0.75 20.68 14.03
N LYS A 148 1.24 21.37 15.07
CA LYS A 148 1.58 20.74 16.36
C LYS A 148 0.38 20.09 17.03
N SER A 149 -0.75 20.80 17.10
CA SER A 149 -1.99 20.28 17.72
C SER A 149 -2.50 19.07 16.97
N THR A 150 -2.51 19.13 15.63
CA THR A 150 -2.95 18.01 14.78
C THR A 150 -2.05 16.78 14.95
N ILE A 151 -0.72 16.94 14.86
CA ILE A 151 0.20 15.80 15.03
C ILE A 151 0.04 15.17 16.41
N LYS A 152 -0.09 15.96 17.47
CA LYS A 152 -0.29 15.44 18.83
C LYS A 152 -1.60 14.65 18.95
N ALA A 153 -2.71 15.24 18.54
CA ALA A 153 -4.04 14.60 18.63
C ALA A 153 -4.11 13.31 17.81
N GLN A 154 -3.55 13.33 16.59
CA GLN A 154 -3.57 12.16 15.72
C GLN A 154 -2.57 11.08 16.15
N ALA A 155 -1.43 11.44 16.73
CA ALA A 155 -0.51 10.48 17.31
C ALA A 155 -1.16 9.72 18.49
N GLU A 156 -1.89 10.42 19.34
CA GLU A 156 -2.65 9.81 20.45
C GLU A 156 -3.77 8.88 19.94
N ALA A 157 -4.50 9.30 18.89
CA ALA A 157 -5.57 8.49 18.30
C ALA A 157 -5.03 7.21 17.64
N VAL A 158 -3.96 7.33 16.84
CA VAL A 158 -3.33 6.22 16.11
C VAL A 158 -2.58 5.28 17.05
N SER A 159 -2.07 5.76 18.20
CA SER A 159 -1.38 4.91 19.17
C SER A 159 -2.21 3.74 19.69
N LYS A 160 -3.56 3.86 19.64
CA LYS A 160 -4.50 2.80 20.06
C LYS A 160 -4.45 1.58 19.14
N ASP A 161 -4.21 1.77 17.84
CA ASP A 161 -4.06 0.68 16.85
C ASP A 161 -2.96 1.03 15.83
N LYS A 162 -1.75 1.26 16.33
CA LYS A 162 -0.57 1.62 15.52
C LYS A 162 -0.27 0.58 14.45
N TYR A 163 -0.41 -0.71 14.79
CA TYR A 163 -0.09 -1.77 13.85
C TYR A 163 -0.99 -1.74 12.61
N ALA A 164 -2.31 -1.66 12.81
CA ALA A 164 -3.25 -1.58 11.69
C ALA A 164 -3.00 -0.35 10.84
N PHE A 165 -2.77 0.81 11.47
CA PHE A 165 -2.44 2.05 10.77
C PHE A 165 -1.20 1.92 9.89
N VAL A 166 -0.10 1.38 10.40
CA VAL A 166 1.15 1.18 9.64
C VAL A 166 0.93 0.24 8.46
N GLN A 167 0.17 -0.84 8.65
CA GLN A 167 -0.18 -1.78 7.58
C GLN A 167 -1.01 -1.10 6.48
N ASP A 168 -1.98 -0.28 6.85
CA ASP A 168 -2.82 0.42 5.87
C ASP A 168 -2.02 1.48 5.11
N VAL A 169 -1.15 2.23 5.77
CA VAL A 169 -0.23 3.16 5.07
C VAL A 169 0.70 2.39 4.11
N HIS A 170 1.17 1.20 4.48
CA HIS A 170 1.96 0.36 3.58
C HIS A 170 1.16 -0.06 2.34
N LYS A 171 -0.09 -0.48 2.51
CA LYS A 171 -1.00 -0.79 1.38
C LYS A 171 -1.21 0.42 0.46
N VAL A 172 -1.42 1.61 1.02
CA VAL A 172 -1.54 2.85 0.24
C VAL A 172 -0.29 3.10 -0.60
N LYS A 173 0.91 2.95 -0.03
CA LYS A 173 2.17 3.08 -0.79
C LYS A 173 2.31 2.05 -1.92
N LEU A 174 1.80 0.83 -1.73
CA LEU A 174 1.77 -0.19 -2.78
C LEU A 174 0.80 0.18 -3.90
N ILE A 175 -0.39 0.68 -3.56
CA ILE A 175 -1.39 1.14 -4.52
C ILE A 175 -0.80 2.28 -5.37
N GLU A 176 -0.14 3.26 -4.76
CA GLU A 176 0.51 4.36 -5.50
C GLU A 176 1.58 3.90 -6.48
N ARG A 177 2.39 2.90 -6.08
CA ARG A 177 3.36 2.32 -7.01
C ARG A 177 2.68 1.66 -8.21
N LYS A 178 1.57 0.94 -7.98
CA LYS A 178 0.79 0.33 -9.06
C LYS A 178 0.13 1.38 -9.96
N GLU A 179 -0.44 2.40 -9.36
CA GLU A 179 -1.01 3.53 -10.08
C GLU A 179 0.02 4.19 -11.01
N LYS A 180 1.23 4.47 -10.50
CA LYS A 180 2.33 5.00 -11.30
C LYS A 180 2.70 4.07 -12.47
N GLN A 181 2.81 2.75 -12.24
CA GLN A 181 3.08 1.77 -13.29
C GLN A 181 1.98 1.75 -14.37
N MET A 182 0.70 1.93 -13.98
CA MET A 182 -0.40 2.01 -14.92
C MET A 182 -0.31 3.27 -15.78
N TYR A 183 0.03 4.43 -15.21
CA TYR A 183 0.24 5.67 -15.98
C TYR A 183 1.39 5.55 -16.98
N GLU A 184 2.51 4.94 -16.56
CA GLU A 184 3.64 4.67 -17.46
C GLU A 184 3.23 3.74 -18.62
N THR A 185 2.45 2.69 -18.34
CA THR A 185 1.92 1.78 -19.37
C THR A 185 0.99 2.51 -20.34
N LEU A 186 0.09 3.38 -19.84
CA LEU A 186 -0.80 4.17 -20.67
C LEU A 186 -0.02 5.13 -21.58
N ALA A 187 1.03 5.75 -21.09
CA ALA A 187 1.91 6.60 -21.88
C ALA A 187 2.58 5.81 -23.03
N LEU A 188 3.13 4.64 -22.75
CA LEU A 188 3.71 3.75 -23.75
C LEU A 188 2.70 3.33 -24.81
N LEU A 189 1.46 3.01 -24.43
CA LEU A 189 0.40 2.67 -25.38
C LEU A 189 0.04 3.86 -26.28
N ALA A 190 0.05 5.08 -25.74
CA ALA A 190 -0.16 6.29 -26.54
C ALA A 190 0.96 6.49 -27.58
N ASP A 191 2.21 6.22 -27.20
CA ASP A 191 3.36 6.32 -28.10
C ASP A 191 3.31 5.25 -29.21
N VAL A 192 2.93 4.01 -28.86
CA VAL A 192 2.71 2.95 -29.87
C VAL A 192 1.65 3.35 -30.89
N LYS A 193 0.49 3.84 -30.42
CA LYS A 193 -0.57 4.34 -31.33
C LYS A 193 -0.04 5.43 -32.27
N ARG A 194 0.72 6.37 -31.75
CA ARG A 194 1.34 7.44 -32.53
C ARG A 194 2.32 6.89 -33.56
N ALA A 195 3.21 5.99 -33.15
CA ALA A 195 4.19 5.37 -34.03
C ALA A 195 3.52 4.56 -35.17
N MET A 196 2.43 3.86 -34.88
CA MET A 196 1.64 3.14 -35.91
C MET A 196 1.09 4.09 -36.97
N MET A 197 0.54 5.24 -36.58
CA MET A 197 0.02 6.22 -37.52
C MET A 197 1.12 6.90 -38.31
N HIS A 198 2.28 7.20 -37.70
CA HIS A 198 3.41 7.82 -38.41
C HIS A 198 3.97 6.98 -39.56
N ARG A 199 3.71 5.66 -39.61
CA ARG A 199 4.10 4.82 -40.77
C ARG A 199 3.42 5.25 -42.05
N TYR A 200 2.21 5.76 -41.97
CA TYR A 200 1.39 6.15 -43.13
C TYR A 200 1.56 7.63 -43.56
N PHE A 201 2.04 8.46 -42.65
CA PHE A 201 2.15 9.89 -42.83
C PHE A 201 3.61 10.39 -42.84
N LYS A 202 4.52 9.58 -43.42
CA LYS A 202 5.91 10.02 -43.63
C LYS A 202 5.92 11.19 -44.63
N ARG A 203 6.48 12.32 -44.24
CA ARG A 203 6.84 13.42 -45.16
C ARG A 203 8.13 13.09 -45.85
#